data_d58ca22f33f48a0a3d882fa2a571a39c
#
_entry.id   d58ca22f33f48a0a3d882fa2a571a39c
#
_cell.length_a   1.000
_cell.length_b   1.000
_cell.length_c   1.000
_cell.angle_alpha   90.00
_cell.angle_beta   90.00
_cell.angle_gamma   90.00
#
_symmetry.space_group_name_H-M   'P 1'
#
loop_
_entity.id
_entity.type
_entity.pdbx_description
1 polymer ?
#
loop_
_entity_poly.entity_id
_entity_poly.type
_entity_poly.pdbx_seq_one_letter_code
_entity_poly.pdbx_strand_id
1 'polypeptide(L)'
;QPTIWVFMDYGPVQFQGYMVITALSSDGGSNDIVTLSTEFKVSDSDTIDIQETPDEVPVTGVTVSPQTTSVVVGSTRQLTATVSPTDATDKTGVWTSSDPTKFTINSSGLITGVAAGTGTATFTTNNGAKTAQTAVTVTAS
;
A
#
# COMPACT_ATOMS: atom_id res chain seq x y z
N GLN A 1 -11.19 24.21 20.33
CA GLN A 1 -10.65 24.55 19.01
C GLN A 1 -9.39 23.74 18.80
N PRO A 2 -9.28 22.97 17.72
CA PRO A 2 -8.08 22.23 17.42
C PRO A 2 -6.95 23.23 17.06
N THR A 3 -5.83 23.10 17.73
CA THR A 3 -4.61 23.85 17.42
C THR A 3 -3.77 22.97 16.50
N ILE A 4 -3.49 23.45 15.30
CA ILE A 4 -2.64 22.76 14.34
C ILE A 4 -1.27 23.44 14.35
N TRP A 5 -0.22 22.65 14.47
CA TRP A 5 1.13 23.11 14.26
C TRP A 5 1.46 23.06 12.78
N VAL A 6 1.84 24.19 12.22
CA VAL A 6 2.33 24.30 10.85
C VAL A 6 3.84 24.51 10.91
N PHE A 7 4.59 23.58 10.34
CA PHE A 7 6.03 23.72 10.16
C PHE A 7 6.30 24.14 8.71
N MET A 8 6.92 25.28 8.53
CA MET A 8 7.32 25.78 7.22
C MET A 8 8.83 25.90 7.19
N ASP A 9 9.47 25.20 6.26
CA ASP A 9 10.91 25.29 6.00
C ASP A 9 11.13 26.16 4.77
N TYR A 10 11.71 27.33 4.95
CA TYR A 10 11.98 28.28 3.89
C TYR A 10 13.50 28.43 3.69
N GLY A 11 14.19 27.32 3.40
CA GLY A 11 15.65 27.32 3.29
C GLY A 11 16.32 27.67 4.62
N PRO A 12 17.14 28.74 4.68
CA PRO A 12 17.82 29.11 5.94
C PRO A 12 16.90 29.77 6.98
N VAL A 13 15.62 30.03 6.66
CA VAL A 13 14.65 30.68 7.55
C VAL A 13 13.52 29.73 7.85
N GLN A 14 13.43 29.29 9.11
CA GLN A 14 12.34 28.46 9.60
C GLN A 14 11.30 29.32 10.31
N PHE A 15 10.03 29.17 9.92
CA PHE A 15 8.92 29.80 10.63
C PHE A 15 8.13 28.72 11.36
N GLN A 16 7.92 28.94 12.66
CA GLN A 16 6.99 28.15 13.47
C GLN A 16 5.85 29.05 13.92
N GLY A 17 4.62 28.61 13.67
CA GLY A 17 3.44 29.37 14.04
C GLY A 17 2.26 28.50 14.45
N TYR A 18 1.33 29.12 15.16
CA TYR A 18 0.04 28.50 15.49
C TYR A 18 -1.01 29.00 14.50
N MET A 19 -1.76 28.10 13.94
CA MET A 19 -2.93 28.44 13.15
C MET A 19 -4.20 28.09 13.95
N VAL A 20 -5.08 29.07 14.10
CA VAL A 20 -6.40 28.86 14.70
C VAL A 20 -7.42 28.73 13.59
N ILE A 21 -8.03 27.56 13.46
CA ILE A 21 -9.14 27.35 12.53
C ILE A 21 -10.40 27.90 13.15
N THR A 22 -10.93 28.99 12.60
CA THR A 22 -12.12 29.69 13.11
C THR A 22 -13.44 29.14 12.56
N ALA A 23 -13.40 28.36 11.48
CA ALA A 23 -14.58 27.69 10.94
C ALA A 23 -14.19 26.34 10.29
N LEU A 24 -14.84 25.28 10.73
CA LEU A 24 -14.84 23.99 10.08
C LEU A 24 -16.29 23.70 9.68
N SER A 25 -16.62 23.70 8.41
CA SER A 25 -17.91 23.17 7.96
C SER A 25 -17.67 21.76 7.42
N SER A 26 -18.19 20.75 8.12
CA SER A 26 -18.27 19.39 7.60
C SER A 26 -19.69 19.17 7.10
N ASP A 27 -19.85 18.91 5.83
CA ASP A 27 -21.15 18.58 5.23
C ASP A 27 -21.17 17.09 4.86
N GLY A 28 -21.19 16.25 5.87
CA GLY A 28 -21.37 14.80 5.69
C GLY A 28 -20.26 13.94 6.31
N GLY A 29 -20.60 12.81 6.79
CA GLY A 29 -19.91 11.58 7.16
C GLY A 29 -18.52 11.62 7.83
N SER A 30 -18.29 10.75 8.75
CA SER A 30 -17.12 10.69 9.65
C SER A 30 -15.76 10.42 9.00
N ASN A 31 -15.61 10.69 7.71
CA ASN A 31 -14.35 10.43 6.98
C ASN A 31 -14.03 11.51 5.93
N ASP A 32 -14.58 12.72 6.09
CA ASP A 32 -14.25 13.81 5.18
C ASP A 32 -12.88 14.39 5.50
N ILE A 33 -11.99 14.32 4.53
CA ILE A 33 -10.72 15.04 4.52
C ILE A 33 -11.07 16.53 4.32
N VAL A 34 -10.89 17.32 5.36
CA VAL A 34 -11.02 18.78 5.23
C VAL A 34 -9.78 19.31 4.54
N THR A 35 -9.90 19.58 3.26
CA THR A 35 -8.88 20.29 2.50
C THR A 35 -8.91 21.76 2.90
N LEU A 36 -7.92 22.22 3.65
CA LEU A 36 -7.76 23.63 4.00
C LEU A 36 -6.69 24.25 3.11
N SER A 37 -7.11 25.02 2.10
CA SER A 37 -6.19 25.90 1.39
C SER A 37 -6.19 27.27 2.07
N THR A 38 -5.09 27.65 2.71
CA THR A 38 -4.90 28.99 3.27
C THR A 38 -3.84 29.71 2.48
N GLU A 39 -4.20 30.87 1.94
CA GLU A 39 -3.24 31.80 1.37
C GLU A 39 -2.62 32.60 2.52
N PHE A 40 -1.34 32.41 2.76
CA PHE A 40 -0.58 33.22 3.72
C PHE A 40 0.18 34.29 2.92
N LYS A 41 -0.24 35.54 3.03
CA LYS A 41 0.51 36.67 2.47
C LYS A 41 1.48 37.17 3.54
N VAL A 42 2.76 36.83 3.40
CA VAL A 42 3.80 37.60 4.07
C VAL A 42 3.94 38.91 3.31
N SER A 43 4.17 40.00 3.97
CA SER A 43 4.01 41.38 3.50
C SER A 43 4.89 41.81 2.30
N ASP A 44 5.47 40.86 1.59
CA ASP A 44 6.25 41.14 0.37
C ASP A 44 6.13 39.97 -0.62
N SER A 45 5.09 39.99 -1.40
CA SER A 45 4.84 39.29 -2.67
C SER A 45 5.08 37.75 -2.81
N ASP A 46 5.44 37.02 -1.77
CA ASP A 46 5.64 35.58 -1.87
C ASP A 46 4.37 34.78 -1.50
N THR A 47 3.87 34.02 -2.44
CA THR A 47 2.76 33.10 -2.25
C THR A 47 3.31 31.79 -1.69
N ILE A 48 2.88 31.40 -0.49
CA ILE A 48 3.21 30.08 0.06
C ILE A 48 2.20 29.08 -0.51
N ASP A 49 2.68 28.19 -1.37
CA ASP A 49 1.91 27.07 -1.88
C ASP A 49 2.06 25.89 -0.90
N ILE A 50 1.00 25.62 -0.14
CA ILE A 50 0.97 24.45 0.74
C ILE A 50 0.59 23.26 -0.12
N GLN A 51 1.57 22.48 -0.53
CA GLN A 51 1.33 21.19 -1.17
C GLN A 51 0.85 20.18 -0.14
N GLU A 52 -0.41 19.79 -0.25
CA GLU A 52 -0.92 18.65 0.50
C GLU A 52 -0.23 17.39 0.01
N THR A 53 0.46 16.68 0.90
CA THR A 53 0.80 15.29 0.63
C THR A 53 -0.50 14.50 0.71
N PRO A 54 -0.89 13.73 -0.33
CA PRO A 54 -2.06 12.89 -0.26
C PRO A 54 -2.00 12.01 0.97
N ASP A 55 -3.09 11.95 1.73
CA ASP A 55 -3.18 11.08 2.91
C ASP A 55 -2.99 9.63 2.46
N GLU A 56 -1.94 8.99 2.99
CA GLU A 56 -1.62 7.63 2.62
C GLU A 56 -2.56 6.67 3.37
N VAL A 57 -3.41 5.96 2.63
CA VAL A 57 -4.23 4.88 3.18
C VAL A 57 -3.35 3.63 3.32
N PRO A 58 -2.98 3.24 4.54
CA PRO A 58 -2.04 2.14 4.75
C PRO A 58 -2.70 0.78 4.48
N VAL A 59 -1.89 -0.21 4.11
CA VAL A 59 -2.32 -1.60 3.98
C VAL A 59 -2.56 -2.19 5.37
N THR A 60 -3.77 -2.67 5.62
CA THR A 60 -4.14 -3.33 6.88
C THR A 60 -4.04 -4.85 6.79
N GLY A 61 -4.15 -5.43 5.59
CA GLY A 61 -4.08 -6.86 5.38
C GLY A 61 -3.94 -7.26 3.92
N VAL A 62 -3.68 -8.55 3.69
CA VAL A 62 -3.67 -9.17 2.37
C VAL A 62 -4.20 -10.59 2.46
N THR A 63 -4.87 -11.05 1.42
CA THR A 63 -5.31 -12.44 1.25
C THR A 63 -4.84 -12.97 -0.09
N VAL A 64 -4.64 -14.28 -0.19
CA VAL A 64 -4.30 -14.96 -1.46
C VAL A 64 -5.33 -16.04 -1.77
N SER A 65 -5.72 -16.14 -3.02
CA SER A 65 -6.66 -17.14 -3.51
C SER A 65 -6.06 -17.86 -4.74
N PRO A 66 -6.21 -19.19 -4.81
CA PRO A 66 -6.69 -20.11 -3.77
C PRO A 66 -5.66 -20.26 -2.63
N GLN A 67 -6.10 -20.64 -1.42
CA GLN A 67 -5.21 -20.88 -0.27
C GLN A 67 -4.40 -22.19 -0.38
N THR A 68 -4.90 -23.12 -1.20
CA THR A 68 -4.20 -24.35 -1.57
C THR A 68 -4.36 -24.60 -3.07
N THR A 69 -3.33 -25.10 -3.71
CA THR A 69 -3.39 -25.40 -5.16
C THR A 69 -2.47 -26.56 -5.52
N SER A 70 -2.80 -27.22 -6.61
CA SER A 70 -1.93 -28.20 -7.26
C SER A 70 -1.65 -27.79 -8.71
N VAL A 71 -0.44 -28.10 -9.17
CA VAL A 71 -0.01 -27.87 -10.55
C VAL A 71 0.82 -29.08 -11.02
N VAL A 72 0.66 -29.50 -12.25
CA VAL A 72 1.47 -30.57 -12.85
C VAL A 72 2.80 -29.98 -13.31
N VAL A 73 3.89 -30.79 -13.26
CA VAL A 73 5.19 -30.38 -13.81
C VAL A 73 5.03 -29.87 -15.24
N GLY A 74 5.59 -28.71 -15.55
CA GLY A 74 5.47 -28.01 -16.84
C GLY A 74 4.20 -27.21 -17.04
N SER A 75 3.20 -27.35 -16.16
CA SER A 75 1.95 -26.58 -16.21
C SER A 75 2.02 -25.33 -15.35
N THR A 76 1.05 -24.43 -15.55
CA THR A 76 0.97 -23.15 -14.83
C THR A 76 -0.34 -23.01 -14.05
N ARG A 77 -0.31 -22.20 -12.99
CA ARG A 77 -1.49 -21.86 -12.19
C ARG A 77 -1.43 -20.42 -11.74
N GLN A 78 -2.54 -19.69 -11.90
CA GLN A 78 -2.65 -18.30 -11.45
C GLN A 78 -3.07 -18.25 -9.99
N LEU A 79 -2.35 -17.45 -9.18
CA LEU A 79 -2.74 -16.98 -7.87
C LEU A 79 -3.13 -15.50 -7.93
N THR A 80 -4.04 -15.11 -7.06
CA THR A 80 -4.48 -13.69 -6.93
C THR A 80 -4.29 -13.23 -5.51
N ALA A 81 -3.57 -12.13 -5.33
CA ALA A 81 -3.48 -11.42 -4.05
C ALA A 81 -4.52 -10.29 -4.01
N THR A 82 -5.20 -10.16 -2.88
CA THR A 82 -6.16 -9.07 -2.62
C THR A 82 -5.71 -8.32 -1.39
N VAL A 83 -5.39 -7.05 -1.57
CA VAL A 83 -4.92 -6.14 -0.51
C VAL A 83 -6.11 -5.42 0.10
N SER A 84 -6.09 -5.23 1.40
CA SER A 84 -7.09 -4.50 2.18
C SER A 84 -6.47 -3.32 2.91
N PRO A 85 -7.17 -2.19 3.01
CA PRO A 85 -8.49 -1.91 2.40
C PRO A 85 -8.40 -1.73 0.88
N THR A 86 -9.54 -1.71 0.20
CA THR A 86 -9.59 -1.63 -1.28
C THR A 86 -9.12 -0.27 -1.82
N ASP A 87 -9.11 0.75 -0.99
CA ASP A 87 -8.63 2.12 -1.26
C ASP A 87 -7.19 2.35 -0.77
N ALA A 88 -6.49 1.30 -0.30
CA ALA A 88 -5.08 1.42 0.06
C ALA A 88 -4.26 2.09 -1.06
N THR A 89 -3.42 3.05 -0.68
CA THR A 89 -2.65 3.87 -1.64
C THR A 89 -1.63 3.03 -2.42
N ASP A 90 -0.92 2.13 -1.74
CA ASP A 90 0.02 1.19 -2.37
C ASP A 90 -0.44 -0.25 -2.16
N LYS A 91 -0.93 -0.89 -3.22
CA LYS A 91 -1.35 -2.31 -3.25
C LYS A 91 -0.30 -3.23 -3.85
N THR A 92 0.88 -2.71 -4.12
CA THR A 92 1.96 -3.48 -4.72
C THR A 92 2.59 -4.44 -3.72
N GLY A 93 3.26 -5.45 -4.24
CA GLY A 93 3.94 -6.44 -3.41
C GLY A 93 4.75 -7.42 -4.23
N VAL A 94 5.40 -8.34 -3.54
CA VAL A 94 6.32 -9.31 -4.14
C VAL A 94 5.86 -10.73 -3.83
N TRP A 95 5.86 -11.57 -4.88
CA TRP A 95 5.66 -13.00 -4.77
C TRP A 95 7.00 -13.71 -4.56
N THR A 96 7.01 -14.69 -3.68
CA THR A 96 8.17 -15.56 -3.42
C THR A 96 7.75 -17.03 -3.35
N SER A 97 8.64 -17.91 -3.83
CA SER A 97 8.53 -19.36 -3.67
C SER A 97 9.45 -19.82 -2.55
N SER A 98 8.95 -20.67 -1.65
CA SER A 98 9.77 -21.31 -0.60
C SER A 98 10.78 -22.31 -1.16
N ASP A 99 10.50 -22.87 -2.33
CA ASP A 99 11.38 -23.83 -3.03
C ASP A 99 11.28 -23.64 -4.55
N PRO A 100 12.17 -22.83 -5.15
CA PRO A 100 12.18 -22.60 -6.60
C PRO A 100 12.53 -23.85 -7.42
N THR A 101 13.06 -24.90 -6.79
CA THR A 101 13.34 -26.18 -7.47
C THR A 101 12.07 -26.99 -7.71
N LYS A 102 11.01 -26.73 -6.96
CA LYS A 102 9.70 -27.37 -7.10
C LYS A 102 8.74 -26.56 -7.96
N PHE A 103 8.67 -25.26 -7.72
CA PHE A 103 7.88 -24.35 -8.55
C PHE A 103 8.49 -22.94 -8.54
N THR A 104 8.31 -22.23 -9.61
CA THR A 104 8.61 -20.80 -9.71
C THR A 104 7.32 -20.00 -9.67
N ILE A 105 7.41 -18.73 -9.28
CA ILE A 105 6.31 -17.77 -9.33
C ILE A 105 6.83 -16.45 -9.87
N ASN A 106 6.09 -15.82 -10.78
CA ASN A 106 6.45 -14.52 -11.32
C ASN A 106 5.75 -13.36 -10.56
N SER A 107 6.07 -12.13 -10.94
CA SER A 107 5.51 -10.92 -10.33
C SER A 107 3.99 -10.80 -10.47
N SER A 108 3.37 -11.46 -11.44
CA SER A 108 1.91 -11.48 -11.61
C SER A 108 1.20 -12.58 -10.81
N GLY A 109 1.94 -13.41 -10.06
CA GLY A 109 1.38 -14.50 -9.28
C GLY A 109 1.14 -15.78 -10.09
N LEU A 110 1.75 -15.90 -11.28
CA LEU A 110 1.66 -17.11 -12.08
C LEU A 110 2.73 -18.12 -11.62
N ILE A 111 2.27 -19.27 -11.11
CA ILE A 111 3.11 -20.41 -10.74
C ILE A 111 3.41 -21.25 -11.96
N THR A 112 4.62 -21.81 -12.03
CA THR A 112 5.04 -22.85 -12.98
C THR A 112 5.62 -24.03 -12.21
N GLY A 113 5.08 -25.23 -12.40
CA GLY A 113 5.59 -26.48 -11.82
C GLY A 113 6.92 -26.87 -12.45
N VAL A 114 7.95 -27.13 -11.61
CA VAL A 114 9.30 -27.51 -12.08
C VAL A 114 9.58 -28.98 -11.78
N ALA A 115 9.34 -29.43 -10.55
CA ALA A 115 9.53 -30.82 -10.13
C ALA A 115 8.49 -31.21 -9.08
N ALA A 116 8.13 -32.47 -9.02
CA ALA A 116 7.18 -32.98 -8.03
C ALA A 116 7.63 -32.66 -6.60
N GLY A 117 6.71 -32.22 -5.75
CA GLY A 117 6.96 -31.85 -4.36
C GLY A 117 5.97 -30.81 -3.85
N THR A 118 6.24 -30.28 -2.67
CA THR A 118 5.38 -29.28 -2.04
C THR A 118 6.20 -28.04 -1.67
N GLY A 119 5.54 -26.90 -1.55
CA GLY A 119 6.11 -25.67 -1.10
C GLY A 119 5.03 -24.64 -0.81
N THR A 120 5.45 -23.42 -0.49
CA THR A 120 4.56 -22.32 -0.16
C THR A 120 4.87 -21.12 -1.06
N ALA A 121 3.87 -20.58 -1.72
CA ALA A 121 3.95 -19.28 -2.39
C ALA A 121 3.50 -18.21 -1.40
N THR A 122 4.31 -17.16 -1.22
CA THR A 122 4.03 -16.05 -0.31
C THR A 122 3.96 -14.75 -1.09
N PHE A 123 2.91 -13.97 -0.85
CA PHE A 123 2.83 -12.58 -1.27
C PHE A 123 3.12 -11.66 -0.09
N THR A 124 3.99 -10.69 -0.26
CA THR A 124 4.32 -9.69 0.75
C THR A 124 4.06 -8.30 0.18
N THR A 125 3.22 -7.50 0.83
CA THR A 125 2.93 -6.13 0.41
C THR A 125 4.13 -5.21 0.67
N ASN A 126 4.37 -4.24 -0.22
CA ASN A 126 5.43 -3.24 -0.04
C ASN A 126 5.08 -2.27 1.09
N ASN A 127 3.83 -1.83 1.16
CA ASN A 127 3.33 -1.04 2.28
C ASN A 127 2.89 -1.97 3.42
N GLY A 128 3.42 -1.73 4.62
CA GLY A 128 3.04 -2.43 5.84
C GLY A 128 3.53 -3.89 5.96
N ALA A 129 4.28 -4.41 4.99
CA ALA A 129 4.88 -5.77 4.98
C ALA A 129 3.88 -6.88 5.39
N LYS A 130 2.61 -6.76 4.97
CA LYS A 130 1.59 -7.79 5.21
C LYS A 130 1.83 -9.00 4.32
N THR A 131 1.65 -10.20 4.85
CA THR A 131 1.90 -11.44 4.12
C THR A 131 0.67 -12.33 4.05
N ALA A 132 0.52 -13.04 2.91
CA ALA A 132 -0.44 -14.12 2.76
C ALA A 132 0.19 -15.26 1.95
N GLN A 133 -0.27 -16.48 2.18
CA GLN A 133 0.38 -17.70 1.67
C GLN A 133 -0.62 -18.62 0.99
N THR A 134 -0.09 -19.37 0.02
CA THR A 134 -0.78 -20.51 -0.64
C THR A 134 0.10 -21.74 -0.53
N ALA A 135 -0.47 -22.85 -0.06
CA ALA A 135 0.20 -24.14 -0.14
C ALA A 135 0.15 -24.68 -1.58
N VAL A 136 1.31 -25.01 -2.13
CA VAL A 136 1.46 -25.48 -3.51
C VAL A 136 1.93 -26.92 -3.51
N THR A 137 1.23 -27.77 -4.23
CA THR A 137 1.65 -29.15 -4.50
C THR A 137 1.94 -29.28 -5.98
N VAL A 138 3.16 -29.70 -6.33
CA VAL A 138 3.53 -30.04 -7.70
C VAL A 138 3.46 -31.55 -7.88
N THR A 139 2.67 -32.01 -8.83
CA THR A 139 2.52 -33.44 -9.16
C THR A 139 3.33 -33.78 -10.40
N ALA A 140 3.83 -35.02 -10.48
CA ALA A 140 4.43 -35.54 -11.71
C ALA A 140 3.41 -35.53 -12.86
N SER A 141 3.89 -35.42 -14.09
CA SER A 141 3.11 -35.60 -15.32
C SER A 141 2.83 -37.06 -15.61
#